data_3632400810de0dce0b29c92f1bfe576e
#
_entry.id   3632400810de0dce0b29c92f1bfe576e
#
_cell.length_a   1.000
_cell.length_b   1.000
_cell.length_c   1.000
_cell.angle_alpha   90.00
_cell.angle_beta   90.00
_cell.angle_gamma   90.00
#
_symmetry.space_group_name_H-M   'P 1'
#
loop_
_entity.id
_entity.type
_entity.pdbx_description
1 polymer ?
#
loop_
_entity_poly.entity_id
_entity_poly.type
_entity_poly.pdbx_seq_one_letter_code
_entity_poly.pdbx_strand_id
1 'polypeptide(L)'
;MRCALRGLMECKEGANGGPSPVDEVESASEIVKRFCTGAMSFGSISAEAHEGLAIAMNRLGGKSNTGEGGEDSERFNPLPNGDSKRSAIKQVASGRFGVTIWYLTNADELQIKISQGAKPGEGGELPGRKVDDTIARIRHSTPGVGLISPPPHHDIYSIEDLAQLIHDLKNANRAARVSVKLVSEVGVGTIASGVAKAHADHILISGETGGTGASPLTSIKHAGLPWELGIRSEERRVGKGCRSRWS
;
A
#
# COMPACT_ATOMS: atom_id res chain seq x y z
N MET A 1 23.03 -8.96 -9.18
CA MET A 1 22.87 -8.64 -7.76
C MET A 1 22.16 -9.82 -7.09
N ARG A 2 22.91 -10.69 -6.40
CA ARG A 2 22.40 -11.96 -5.82
C ARG A 2 22.08 -11.87 -4.31
N CYS A 3 21.84 -10.63 -3.82
CA CYS A 3 21.61 -10.40 -2.38
C CYS A 3 20.13 -10.48 -1.96
N ALA A 4 19.22 -10.67 -2.91
CA ALA A 4 17.81 -10.87 -2.66
C ALA A 4 17.33 -12.15 -3.35
N LEU A 5 16.22 -12.72 -2.85
CA LEU A 5 15.68 -13.99 -3.36
C LEU A 5 15.40 -13.93 -4.88
N ARG A 6 14.82 -12.83 -5.37
CA ARG A 6 14.58 -12.60 -6.81
C ARG A 6 15.84 -12.56 -7.67
N GLY A 7 16.99 -12.19 -7.09
CA GLY A 7 18.29 -12.22 -7.79
C GLY A 7 18.85 -13.63 -8.01
N LEU A 8 18.24 -14.63 -7.39
CA LEU A 8 18.55 -16.05 -7.57
C LEU A 8 17.56 -16.75 -8.52
N MET A 9 16.50 -16.06 -8.92
CA MET A 9 15.50 -16.57 -9.85
C MET A 9 15.95 -16.32 -11.28
N GLU A 10 15.65 -17.27 -12.17
CA GLU A 10 15.86 -17.14 -13.60
C GLU A 10 14.50 -17.06 -14.30
N CYS A 11 14.41 -16.23 -15.35
CA CYS A 11 13.24 -16.23 -16.20
C CYS A 11 13.14 -17.56 -16.93
N LYS A 12 11.98 -18.16 -16.93
CA LYS A 12 11.72 -19.39 -17.66
C LYS A 12 11.50 -19.06 -19.12
N GLU A 13 12.59 -18.94 -19.86
CA GLU A 13 12.53 -18.67 -21.30
C GLU A 13 11.86 -19.83 -22.04
N GLY A 14 11.06 -19.50 -23.04
CA GLY A 14 10.43 -20.49 -23.91
C GLY A 14 9.28 -21.28 -23.29
N ALA A 15 8.76 -20.90 -22.13
CA ALA A 15 7.60 -21.58 -21.52
C ALA A 15 6.36 -21.59 -22.44
N ASN A 16 6.28 -20.65 -23.39
CA ASN A 16 5.19 -20.49 -24.36
C ASN A 16 5.66 -20.62 -25.82
N GLY A 17 6.77 -21.33 -26.09
CA GLY A 17 7.23 -21.59 -27.45
C GLY A 17 8.29 -20.64 -28.01
N GLY A 18 8.86 -19.76 -27.21
CA GLY A 18 9.93 -18.85 -27.62
C GLY A 18 9.66 -17.38 -27.28
N PRO A 19 10.54 -16.45 -27.70
CA PRO A 19 10.34 -15.03 -27.48
C PRO A 19 9.15 -14.52 -28.30
N SER A 20 8.28 -13.73 -27.66
CA SER A 20 7.16 -13.06 -28.34
C SER A 20 7.66 -11.87 -29.15
N PRO A 21 7.13 -11.61 -30.38
CA PRO A 21 7.38 -10.39 -31.12
C PRO A 21 7.03 -9.13 -30.30
N VAL A 22 7.79 -8.04 -30.47
CA VAL A 22 7.62 -6.81 -29.67
C VAL A 22 6.24 -6.18 -29.85
N ASP A 23 5.65 -6.30 -31.02
CA ASP A 23 4.31 -5.82 -31.37
C ASP A 23 3.18 -6.63 -30.72
N GLU A 24 3.47 -7.85 -30.27
CA GLU A 24 2.53 -8.68 -29.48
C GLU A 24 2.68 -8.47 -27.95
N VAL A 25 3.71 -7.73 -27.52
CA VAL A 25 3.95 -7.48 -26.10
C VAL A 25 3.18 -6.23 -25.66
N GLU A 26 2.60 -6.30 -24.45
CA GLU A 26 1.91 -5.17 -23.85
C GLU A 26 2.83 -3.94 -23.74
N SER A 27 2.31 -2.76 -24.10
CA SER A 27 3.10 -1.52 -24.08
C SER A 27 3.52 -1.12 -22.64
N ALA A 28 4.66 -0.45 -22.50
CA ALA A 28 5.14 0.04 -21.21
C ALA A 28 4.11 0.96 -20.54
N SER A 29 3.37 1.77 -21.30
CA SER A 29 2.32 2.65 -20.81
C SER A 29 1.13 1.88 -20.21
N GLU A 30 0.79 0.71 -20.74
CA GLU A 30 -0.24 -0.15 -20.15
C GLU A 30 0.28 -0.88 -18.90
N ILE A 31 1.53 -1.36 -18.96
CA ILE A 31 2.17 -2.03 -17.83
C ILE A 31 2.25 -1.11 -16.60
N VAL A 32 2.65 0.15 -16.79
CA VAL A 32 2.83 1.14 -15.71
C VAL A 32 1.54 1.40 -14.94
N LYS A 33 0.37 1.29 -15.55
CA LYS A 33 -0.93 1.46 -14.87
C LYS A 33 -1.14 0.50 -13.69
N ARG A 34 -0.40 -0.61 -13.65
CA ARG A 34 -0.43 -1.59 -12.56
C ARG A 34 0.60 -1.32 -11.46
N PHE A 35 1.48 -0.34 -11.65
CA PHE A 35 2.51 -0.01 -10.68
C PHE A 35 2.03 1.01 -9.65
N CYS A 36 2.48 0.83 -8.42
CA CYS A 36 2.28 1.79 -7.34
C CYS A 36 3.57 2.01 -6.56
N THR A 37 3.67 3.18 -5.92
CA THR A 37 4.77 3.44 -4.99
C THR A 37 4.58 2.66 -3.70
N GLY A 38 5.66 2.40 -2.97
CA GLY A 38 5.58 2.01 -1.57
C GLY A 38 4.83 3.07 -0.75
N ALA A 39 4.11 2.61 0.26
CA ALA A 39 3.35 3.48 1.15
C ALA A 39 4.30 4.18 2.14
N MET A 40 4.67 5.42 1.85
CA MET A 40 5.51 6.27 2.71
C MET A 40 4.73 7.51 3.10
N SER A 41 4.56 7.72 4.42
CA SER A 41 3.74 8.83 4.93
C SER A 41 4.49 10.17 4.89
N PHE A 42 3.74 11.25 4.68
CA PHE A 42 4.24 12.59 4.91
C PHE A 42 4.68 12.76 6.37
N GLY A 43 5.90 13.26 6.57
CA GLY A 43 6.57 13.32 7.86
C GLY A 43 7.59 12.20 8.08
N SER A 44 7.45 11.04 7.44
CA SER A 44 8.54 10.08 7.30
C SER A 44 9.46 10.43 6.11
N ILE A 45 8.87 10.99 5.05
CA ILE A 45 9.58 11.67 3.95
C ILE A 45 9.13 13.14 3.89
N SER A 46 9.86 13.99 3.17
CA SER A 46 9.54 15.42 3.03
C SER A 46 8.30 15.65 2.15
N ALA A 47 7.70 16.84 2.23
CA ALA A 47 6.57 17.23 1.40
C ALA A 47 6.93 17.16 -0.09
N GLU A 48 8.10 17.68 -0.47
CA GLU A 48 8.57 17.70 -1.85
C GLU A 48 8.72 16.31 -2.43
N ALA A 49 9.27 15.37 -1.66
CA ALA A 49 9.42 13.99 -2.08
C ALA A 49 8.04 13.31 -2.21
N HIS A 50 7.14 13.53 -1.27
CA HIS A 50 5.80 12.96 -1.27
C HIS A 50 4.95 13.47 -2.44
N GLU A 51 5.00 14.78 -2.71
CA GLU A 51 4.32 15.41 -3.83
C GLU A 51 4.96 15.05 -5.18
N GLY A 52 6.29 15.03 -5.24
CA GLY A 52 7.05 14.64 -6.44
C GLY A 52 6.71 13.22 -6.90
N LEU A 53 6.61 12.27 -5.97
CA LEU A 53 6.16 10.91 -6.27
C LEU A 53 4.72 10.88 -6.81
N ALA A 54 3.82 11.68 -6.25
CA ALA A 54 2.43 11.75 -6.72
C ALA A 54 2.37 12.32 -8.15
N ILE A 55 3.05 13.41 -8.43
CA ILE A 55 3.12 14.01 -9.77
C ILE A 55 3.70 13.03 -10.78
N ALA A 56 4.82 12.39 -10.45
CA ALA A 56 5.48 11.44 -11.34
C ALA A 56 4.55 10.26 -11.69
N MET A 57 3.92 9.66 -10.69
CA MET A 57 3.03 8.52 -10.92
C MET A 57 1.77 8.93 -11.69
N ASN A 58 1.19 10.09 -11.39
CA ASN A 58 0.02 10.60 -12.14
C ASN A 58 0.36 10.85 -13.61
N ARG A 59 1.54 11.42 -13.92
CA ARG A 59 2.01 11.62 -15.31
C ARG A 59 2.21 10.30 -16.06
N LEU A 60 2.72 9.29 -15.37
CA LEU A 60 2.97 7.97 -15.94
C LEU A 60 1.70 7.09 -16.06
N GLY A 61 0.60 7.48 -15.39
CA GLY A 61 -0.60 6.66 -15.28
C GLY A 61 -0.54 5.56 -14.21
N GLY A 62 0.52 5.54 -13.40
CA GLY A 62 0.64 4.69 -12.21
C GLY A 62 -0.04 5.32 -10.99
N LYS A 63 0.22 4.77 -9.79
CA LYS A 63 -0.45 5.21 -8.56
C LYS A 63 0.56 5.48 -7.45
N SER A 64 0.51 6.66 -6.84
CA SER A 64 1.21 6.94 -5.58
C SER A 64 0.33 6.63 -4.38
N ASN A 65 0.96 6.28 -3.26
CA ASN A 65 0.30 5.92 -2.01
C ASN A 65 0.67 6.94 -0.92
N THR A 66 -0.35 7.47 -0.23
CA THR A 66 -0.15 8.46 0.84
C THR A 66 0.63 7.93 2.03
N GLY A 67 0.65 6.61 2.25
CA GLY A 67 0.98 6.07 3.57
C GLY A 67 -0.09 6.45 4.60
N GLU A 68 0.21 6.17 5.88
CA GLU A 68 -0.74 6.34 7.00
C GLU A 68 -0.83 7.77 7.57
N GLY A 69 -0.19 8.74 6.92
CA GLY A 69 -0.07 10.10 7.46
C GLY A 69 -1.15 11.09 7.02
N GLY A 70 -2.14 10.66 6.28
CA GLY A 70 -3.09 11.57 5.64
C GLY A 70 -2.49 12.30 4.45
N GLU A 71 -3.19 13.29 3.94
CA GLU A 71 -2.77 14.12 2.82
C GLU A 71 -3.38 15.51 2.94
N ASP A 72 -2.61 16.55 2.65
CA ASP A 72 -3.13 17.92 2.65
C ASP A 72 -4.19 18.09 1.56
N SER A 73 -5.35 18.64 1.93
CA SER A 73 -6.48 18.85 1.01
C SER A 73 -6.15 19.81 -0.13
N GLU A 74 -5.19 20.72 0.03
CA GLU A 74 -4.73 21.60 -1.05
C GLU A 74 -4.17 20.81 -2.24
N ARG A 75 -3.67 19.60 -2.02
CA ARG A 75 -3.13 18.70 -3.06
C ARG A 75 -4.22 18.11 -3.96
N PHE A 76 -5.49 18.20 -3.56
CA PHE A 76 -6.60 17.67 -4.37
C PHE A 76 -6.94 18.57 -5.55
N ASN A 77 -6.48 19.81 -5.54
CA ASN A 77 -6.64 20.75 -6.64
C ASN A 77 -5.50 20.59 -7.65
N PRO A 78 -5.80 20.53 -8.96
CA PRO A 78 -4.78 20.52 -9.99
C PRO A 78 -3.92 21.79 -9.96
N LEU A 79 -2.66 21.64 -10.33
CA LEU A 79 -1.76 22.78 -10.54
C LEU A 79 -2.11 23.52 -11.85
N PRO A 80 -1.69 24.81 -12.00
CA PRO A 80 -1.96 25.59 -13.22
C PRO A 80 -1.46 24.95 -14.51
N ASN A 81 -0.44 24.11 -14.44
CA ASN A 81 0.11 23.36 -15.57
C ASN A 81 -0.61 22.03 -15.85
N GLY A 82 -1.69 21.72 -15.12
CA GLY A 82 -2.47 20.51 -15.23
C GLY A 82 -1.94 19.32 -14.42
N ASP A 83 -0.80 19.44 -13.74
CA ASP A 83 -0.29 18.37 -12.88
C ASP A 83 -1.17 18.20 -11.63
N SER A 84 -1.20 16.97 -11.11
CA SER A 84 -1.87 16.67 -9.86
C SER A 84 -0.86 16.18 -8.82
N LYS A 85 -0.91 16.81 -7.65
CA LYS A 85 -0.17 16.39 -6.45
C LYS A 85 -0.92 15.32 -5.65
N ARG A 86 -2.15 15.00 -6.03
CA ARG A 86 -3.03 14.05 -5.35
C ARG A 86 -2.48 12.64 -5.47
N SER A 87 -2.29 11.96 -4.35
CA SER A 87 -1.99 10.52 -4.36
C SER A 87 -3.24 9.71 -4.69
N ALA A 88 -3.11 8.80 -5.65
CA ALA A 88 -4.22 7.96 -6.11
C ALA A 88 -4.68 6.94 -5.04
N ILE A 89 -3.73 6.40 -4.27
CA ILE A 89 -4.01 5.44 -3.19
C ILE A 89 -3.98 6.16 -1.86
N LYS A 90 -5.06 6.07 -1.09
CA LYS A 90 -5.17 6.62 0.26
C LYS A 90 -5.21 5.51 1.28
N GLN A 91 -4.20 5.50 2.16
CA GLN A 91 -4.05 4.45 3.15
C GLN A 91 -4.84 4.74 4.43
N VAL A 92 -5.47 3.71 4.98
CA VAL A 92 -6.20 3.71 6.26
C VAL A 92 -5.53 2.69 7.17
N ALA A 93 -4.82 3.18 8.20
CA ALA A 93 -4.16 2.35 9.20
C ALA A 93 -4.90 2.42 10.54
N SER A 94 -4.48 1.64 11.52
CA SER A 94 -5.11 1.64 12.85
C SER A 94 -5.10 3.01 13.54
N GLY A 95 -4.06 3.81 13.32
CA GLY A 95 -3.97 5.18 13.84
C GLY A 95 -4.92 6.19 13.20
N ARG A 96 -5.50 5.88 12.04
CA ARG A 96 -6.48 6.73 11.31
C ARG A 96 -6.03 8.18 11.12
N PHE A 97 -4.73 8.46 11.09
CA PHE A 97 -4.20 9.82 10.98
C PHE A 97 -4.63 10.49 9.68
N GLY A 98 -5.31 11.64 9.79
CA GLY A 98 -5.78 12.41 8.66
C GLY A 98 -6.90 11.77 7.83
N VAL A 99 -7.53 10.70 8.33
CA VAL A 99 -8.65 10.04 7.64
C VAL A 99 -9.93 10.83 7.88
N THR A 100 -10.35 11.54 6.86
CA THR A 100 -11.61 12.29 6.80
C THR A 100 -12.42 11.84 5.61
N ILE A 101 -13.71 12.17 5.57
CA ILE A 101 -14.53 11.87 4.38
C ILE A 101 -13.98 12.55 3.12
N TRP A 102 -13.43 13.77 3.26
CA TRP A 102 -12.79 14.49 2.16
C TRP A 102 -11.55 13.76 1.62
N TYR A 103 -10.74 13.19 2.52
CA TYR A 103 -9.63 12.33 2.16
C TYR A 103 -10.10 11.08 1.40
N LEU A 104 -11.10 10.38 1.93
CA LEU A 104 -11.61 9.14 1.34
C LEU A 104 -12.24 9.35 -0.04
N THR A 105 -13.02 10.43 -0.22
CA THR A 105 -13.70 10.71 -1.49
C THR A 105 -12.74 11.16 -2.60
N ASN A 106 -11.53 11.58 -2.27
CA ASN A 106 -10.49 11.95 -3.24
C ASN A 106 -9.53 10.79 -3.58
N ALA A 107 -9.89 9.55 -3.30
CA ALA A 107 -9.11 8.36 -3.62
C ALA A 107 -9.59 7.68 -4.90
N ASP A 108 -8.65 7.12 -5.68
CA ASP A 108 -8.94 6.12 -6.71
C ASP A 108 -8.89 4.70 -6.12
N GLU A 109 -8.12 4.55 -5.02
CA GLU A 109 -8.05 3.32 -4.26
C GLU A 109 -7.90 3.64 -2.77
N LEU A 110 -8.68 2.98 -1.94
CA LEU A 110 -8.58 3.01 -0.47
C LEU A 110 -7.85 1.76 -0.01
N GLN A 111 -6.76 1.92 0.72
CA GLN A 111 -5.95 0.79 1.17
C GLN A 111 -5.98 0.62 2.68
N ILE A 112 -6.52 -0.49 3.14
CA ILE A 112 -6.45 -0.87 4.55
C ILE A 112 -5.06 -1.42 4.84
N LYS A 113 -4.33 -0.79 5.76
CA LYS A 113 -3.03 -1.27 6.23
C LYS A 113 -3.21 -2.14 7.44
N ILE A 114 -2.94 -3.43 7.33
CA ILE A 114 -2.93 -4.33 8.49
C ILE A 114 -1.63 -4.19 9.27
N SER A 115 -0.48 -4.25 8.58
CA SER A 115 0.84 -4.17 9.19
C SER A 115 1.88 -3.67 8.19
N GLN A 116 3.16 -3.58 8.60
CA GLN A 116 4.27 -3.18 7.73
C GLN A 116 5.17 -4.37 7.40
N GLY A 117 5.43 -4.59 6.10
CA GLY A 117 6.26 -5.70 5.63
C GLY A 117 7.71 -5.61 6.08
N ALA A 118 8.26 -4.40 6.19
CA ALA A 118 9.63 -4.19 6.62
C ALA A 118 9.85 -4.47 8.12
N LYS A 119 8.82 -4.31 8.95
CA LYS A 119 8.88 -4.49 10.39
C LYS A 119 7.57 -5.03 10.96
N PRO A 120 7.18 -6.26 10.64
CA PRO A 120 5.98 -6.87 11.19
C PRO A 120 5.99 -6.84 12.72
N GLY A 121 4.87 -6.48 13.31
CA GLY A 121 4.73 -6.46 14.76
C GLY A 121 5.19 -5.20 15.49
N GLU A 122 5.91 -4.26 14.86
CA GLU A 122 6.35 -3.01 15.52
C GLU A 122 5.37 -1.83 15.34
N GLY A 123 4.57 -1.85 14.29
CA GLY A 123 3.64 -0.76 13.97
C GLY A 123 4.28 0.47 13.34
N GLY A 124 3.43 1.48 13.09
CA GLY A 124 3.83 2.79 12.60
C GLY A 124 4.21 3.71 13.75
N GLU A 125 5.29 4.46 13.59
CA GLU A 125 5.77 5.44 14.56
C GLU A 125 6.24 6.70 13.83
N LEU A 126 5.92 7.88 14.40
CA LEU A 126 6.54 9.15 14.04
C LEU A 126 6.98 9.85 15.32
N PRO A 127 8.29 10.06 15.52
CA PRO A 127 8.80 10.72 16.72
C PRO A 127 8.29 12.17 16.84
N GLY A 128 7.99 12.63 18.05
CA GLY A 128 7.45 13.97 18.30
C GLY A 128 8.26 15.11 17.67
N ARG A 129 9.60 15.00 17.63
CA ARG A 129 10.48 16.00 16.99
C ARG A 129 10.22 16.19 15.48
N LYS A 130 9.54 15.24 14.84
CA LYS A 130 9.14 15.30 13.42
C LYS A 130 7.70 15.76 13.24
N VAL A 131 6.93 15.89 14.32
CA VAL A 131 5.54 16.34 14.28
C VAL A 131 5.51 17.85 14.45
N ASP A 132 5.71 18.56 13.35
CA ASP A 132 5.55 20.02 13.26
C ASP A 132 4.06 20.41 13.15
N ASP A 133 3.78 21.72 13.10
CA ASP A 133 2.41 22.24 12.99
C ASP A 133 1.69 21.73 11.74
N THR A 134 2.39 21.59 10.62
CA THR A 134 1.82 21.13 9.36
C THR A 134 1.43 19.65 9.44
N ILE A 135 2.33 18.82 9.94
CA ILE A 135 2.08 17.38 10.13
C ILE A 135 0.97 17.16 11.15
N ALA A 136 1.00 17.90 12.26
CA ALA A 136 -0.03 17.82 13.29
C ALA A 136 -1.41 18.18 12.75
N ARG A 137 -1.51 19.25 11.97
CA ARG A 137 -2.74 19.67 11.30
C ARG A 137 -3.29 18.59 10.36
N ILE A 138 -2.44 18.04 9.49
CA ILE A 138 -2.85 17.02 8.50
C ILE A 138 -3.25 15.72 9.19
N ARG A 139 -2.58 15.35 10.27
CA ARG A 139 -2.84 14.11 11.02
C ARG A 139 -3.91 14.26 12.10
N HIS A 140 -4.44 15.46 12.30
CA HIS A 140 -5.38 15.79 13.39
C HIS A 140 -4.80 15.43 14.77
N SER A 141 -3.56 15.88 15.02
CA SER A 141 -2.79 15.59 16.24
C SER A 141 -2.18 16.86 16.83
N THR A 142 -1.40 16.72 17.91
CA THR A 142 -0.74 17.82 18.60
C THR A 142 0.73 17.92 18.17
N PRO A 143 1.24 19.13 17.82
CA PRO A 143 2.65 19.32 17.52
C PRO A 143 3.57 18.87 18.66
N GLY A 144 4.71 18.30 18.31
CA GLY A 144 5.72 17.84 19.29
C GLY A 144 5.38 16.51 20.01
N VAL A 145 4.19 15.97 19.82
CA VAL A 145 3.77 14.70 20.42
C VAL A 145 4.02 13.55 19.45
N GLY A 146 4.68 12.48 19.91
CA GLY A 146 4.90 11.28 19.11
C GLY A 146 3.60 10.57 18.75
N LEU A 147 3.55 10.03 17.53
CA LEU A 147 2.37 9.35 16.99
C LEU A 147 2.67 7.87 16.81
N ILE A 148 1.78 7.02 17.27
CA ILE A 148 1.88 5.56 17.19
C ILE A 148 0.64 5.02 16.47
N SER A 149 0.87 4.13 15.52
CA SER A 149 -0.17 3.35 14.85
C SER A 149 0.07 1.87 15.18
N PRO A 150 -0.70 1.29 16.12
CA PRO A 150 -0.46 -0.07 16.59
C PRO A 150 -0.49 -1.13 15.50
N PRO A 151 0.32 -2.18 15.55
CA PRO A 151 0.23 -3.36 14.74
C PRO A 151 -0.44 -4.52 15.53
N PRO A 152 -1.17 -5.41 14.89
CA PRO A 152 -1.87 -5.22 13.62
C PRO A 152 -2.95 -4.15 13.74
N HIS A 153 -3.76 -3.95 12.72
CA HIS A 153 -4.87 -2.99 12.78
C HIS A 153 -5.75 -3.28 14.03
N HIS A 154 -5.65 -2.44 15.06
CA HIS A 154 -6.01 -2.78 16.44
C HIS A 154 -7.52 -2.97 16.71
N ASP A 155 -8.36 -2.56 15.79
CA ASP A 155 -9.82 -2.71 15.85
C ASP A 155 -10.36 -3.78 14.87
N ILE A 156 -9.48 -4.58 14.29
CA ILE A 156 -9.83 -5.72 13.42
C ILE A 156 -9.30 -6.99 14.09
N TYR A 157 -10.21 -7.80 14.62
CA TYR A 157 -9.90 -9.04 15.31
C TYR A 157 -10.38 -10.29 14.54
N SER A 158 -11.19 -10.08 13.50
CA SER A 158 -11.74 -11.15 12.68
C SER A 158 -11.86 -10.72 11.21
N ILE A 159 -12.14 -11.70 10.34
CA ILE A 159 -12.44 -11.40 8.93
C ILE A 159 -13.76 -10.63 8.79
N GLU A 160 -14.69 -10.83 9.70
CA GLU A 160 -15.98 -10.12 9.75
C GLU A 160 -15.78 -8.64 10.06
N ASP A 161 -14.90 -8.29 11.00
CA ASP A 161 -14.54 -6.89 11.30
C ASP A 161 -13.90 -6.22 10.08
N LEU A 162 -13.02 -6.95 9.38
CA LEU A 162 -12.40 -6.47 8.15
C LEU A 162 -13.45 -6.29 7.03
N ALA A 163 -14.38 -7.22 6.89
CA ALA A 163 -15.47 -7.13 5.91
C ALA A 163 -16.34 -5.90 6.19
N GLN A 164 -16.62 -5.58 7.46
CA GLN A 164 -17.35 -4.38 7.84
C GLN A 164 -16.58 -3.12 7.43
N LEU A 165 -15.28 -3.03 7.72
CA LEU A 165 -14.47 -1.88 7.32
C LEU A 165 -14.39 -1.73 5.79
N ILE A 166 -14.26 -2.83 5.04
CA ILE A 166 -14.29 -2.81 3.58
C ILE A 166 -15.63 -2.26 3.08
N HIS A 167 -16.75 -2.72 3.65
CA HIS A 167 -18.08 -2.25 3.31
C HIS A 167 -18.24 -0.74 3.59
N ASP A 168 -17.78 -0.27 4.75
CA ASP A 168 -17.87 1.13 5.14
C ASP A 168 -17.06 2.04 4.20
N LEU A 169 -15.84 1.61 3.84
CA LEU A 169 -15.01 2.34 2.88
C LEU A 169 -15.62 2.37 1.47
N LYS A 170 -16.24 1.28 1.02
CA LYS A 170 -16.98 1.24 -0.25
C LYS A 170 -18.21 2.17 -0.24
N ASN A 171 -18.85 2.34 0.91
CA ASN A 171 -19.95 3.29 1.05
C ASN A 171 -19.46 4.75 1.10
N ALA A 172 -18.29 5.00 1.73
CA ALA A 172 -17.67 6.33 1.75
C ALA A 172 -17.23 6.79 0.35
N ASN A 173 -16.72 5.88 -0.48
CA ASN A 173 -16.34 6.17 -1.87
C ASN A 173 -16.60 4.96 -2.78
N ARG A 174 -17.76 4.99 -3.45
CA ARG A 174 -18.21 3.90 -4.34
C ARG A 174 -17.41 3.79 -5.63
N ALA A 175 -16.69 4.82 -6.03
CA ALA A 175 -15.87 4.82 -7.24
C ALA A 175 -14.47 4.25 -6.99
N ALA A 176 -13.98 4.29 -5.75
CA ALA A 176 -12.67 3.78 -5.39
C ALA A 176 -12.69 2.26 -5.18
N ARG A 177 -11.59 1.62 -5.61
CA ARG A 177 -11.33 0.23 -5.20
C ARG A 177 -10.92 0.20 -3.73
N VAL A 178 -11.23 -0.90 -3.04
CA VAL A 178 -10.75 -1.14 -1.67
C VAL A 178 -9.73 -2.26 -1.69
N SER A 179 -8.50 -1.95 -1.33
CA SER A 179 -7.41 -2.92 -1.20
C SER A 179 -7.05 -3.19 0.26
N VAL A 180 -6.51 -4.37 0.51
CA VAL A 180 -5.97 -4.74 1.82
C VAL A 180 -4.49 -5.08 1.68
N LYS A 181 -3.65 -4.36 2.44
CA LYS A 181 -2.21 -4.61 2.50
C LYS A 181 -1.89 -5.57 3.63
N LEU A 182 -1.47 -6.77 3.25
CA LEU A 182 -0.97 -7.82 4.13
C LEU A 182 0.56 -7.84 4.15
N VAL A 183 1.11 -8.64 5.02
CA VAL A 183 2.55 -8.81 5.20
C VAL A 183 2.96 -10.21 4.79
N SER A 184 4.14 -10.33 4.17
CA SER A 184 4.76 -11.61 3.85
C SER A 184 5.18 -12.32 5.14
N GLU A 185 4.29 -13.17 5.63
CA GLU A 185 4.48 -13.99 6.83
C GLU A 185 3.92 -15.40 6.64
N VAL A 186 4.28 -16.28 7.57
CA VAL A 186 3.70 -17.64 7.58
C VAL A 186 2.20 -17.54 7.83
N GLY A 187 1.41 -18.17 6.96
CA GLY A 187 -0.06 -18.14 7.06
C GLY A 187 -0.74 -17.02 6.28
N VAL A 188 -0.02 -16.10 5.63
CA VAL A 188 -0.60 -14.99 4.86
C VAL A 188 -1.60 -15.47 3.80
N GLY A 189 -1.38 -16.64 3.19
CA GLY A 189 -2.32 -17.21 2.22
C GLY A 189 -3.69 -17.58 2.81
N THR A 190 -3.75 -17.94 4.10
CA THR A 190 -5.03 -18.17 4.79
C THR A 190 -5.75 -16.85 5.06
N ILE A 191 -5.00 -15.82 5.50
CA ILE A 191 -5.51 -14.48 5.70
C ILE A 191 -6.01 -13.89 4.38
N ALA A 192 -5.23 -14.01 3.30
CA ALA A 192 -5.60 -13.52 1.97
C ALA A 192 -6.90 -14.17 1.46
N SER A 193 -7.12 -15.46 1.72
CA SER A 193 -8.37 -16.14 1.38
C SER A 193 -9.57 -15.55 2.14
N GLY A 194 -9.39 -15.20 3.40
CA GLY A 194 -10.40 -14.49 4.20
C GLY A 194 -10.68 -13.08 3.65
N VAL A 195 -9.63 -12.33 3.31
CA VAL A 195 -9.73 -10.99 2.70
C VAL A 195 -10.48 -11.02 1.36
N ALA A 196 -10.22 -12.03 0.53
CA ALA A 196 -10.95 -12.21 -0.72
C ALA A 196 -12.44 -12.50 -0.48
N LYS A 197 -12.77 -13.31 0.53
CA LYS A 197 -14.16 -13.56 0.93
C LYS A 197 -14.83 -12.32 1.52
N ALA A 198 -14.09 -11.44 2.15
CA ALA A 198 -14.56 -10.15 2.66
C ALA A 198 -14.79 -9.10 1.56
N HIS A 199 -14.68 -9.48 0.28
CA HIS A 199 -14.94 -8.64 -0.90
C HIS A 199 -13.97 -7.46 -1.07
N ALA A 200 -12.71 -7.58 -0.67
CA ALA A 200 -11.66 -6.66 -1.11
C ALA A 200 -11.45 -6.78 -2.64
N ASP A 201 -11.21 -5.65 -3.29
CA ASP A 201 -10.99 -5.61 -4.75
C ASP A 201 -9.54 -5.94 -5.14
N HIS A 202 -8.60 -5.77 -4.20
CA HIS A 202 -7.17 -6.02 -4.40
C HIS A 202 -6.50 -6.42 -3.08
N ILE A 203 -5.53 -7.32 -3.15
CA ILE A 203 -4.70 -7.73 -2.02
C ILE A 203 -3.24 -7.45 -2.36
N LEU A 204 -2.58 -6.66 -1.52
CA LEU A 204 -1.15 -6.36 -1.64
C LEU A 204 -0.37 -7.13 -0.60
N ILE A 205 0.62 -7.94 -1.01
CA ILE A 205 1.55 -8.60 -0.10
C ILE A 205 2.84 -7.77 -0.03
N SER A 206 3.13 -7.21 1.12
CA SER A 206 4.31 -6.38 1.38
C SER A 206 5.40 -7.22 2.07
N GLY A 207 6.62 -7.15 1.55
CA GLY A 207 7.80 -7.80 2.13
C GLY A 207 8.73 -6.84 2.87
N GLU A 208 9.95 -7.29 3.16
CA GLU A 208 10.99 -6.54 3.90
C GLU A 208 11.37 -5.21 3.23
N THR A 209 11.20 -5.11 1.91
CA THR A 209 11.45 -3.87 1.14
C THR A 209 10.25 -2.93 1.10
N GLY A 210 9.14 -3.25 1.79
CA GLY A 210 7.92 -2.45 1.83
C GLY A 210 8.13 -1.07 2.46
N GLY A 211 7.52 -0.01 1.86
CA GLY A 211 7.72 1.39 2.21
C GLY A 211 7.71 1.69 3.70
N THR A 212 8.85 2.14 4.22
CA THR A 212 9.02 2.64 5.58
C THR A 212 10.11 3.70 5.61
N GLY A 213 9.81 4.89 6.12
CA GLY A 213 10.73 6.03 6.08
C GLY A 213 11.29 6.45 7.44
N ALA A 214 10.66 6.04 8.55
CA ALA A 214 11.00 6.50 9.91
C ALA A 214 11.49 5.39 10.84
N SER A 215 11.63 4.17 10.35
CA SER A 215 11.96 3.00 11.18
C SER A 215 13.44 2.92 11.54
N PRO A 216 13.80 2.32 12.70
CA PRO A 216 15.17 2.00 13.04
C PRO A 216 15.82 1.09 11.99
N LEU A 217 17.13 1.31 11.73
CA LEU A 217 17.86 0.57 10.71
C LEU A 217 17.92 -0.95 11.02
N THR A 218 17.94 -1.30 12.29
CA THR A 218 17.93 -2.69 12.75
C THR A 218 16.65 -3.42 12.34
N SER A 219 15.49 -2.78 12.51
CA SER A 219 14.20 -3.34 12.08
C SER A 219 14.14 -3.55 10.57
N ILE A 220 14.53 -2.52 9.80
CA ILE A 220 14.54 -2.57 8.33
C ILE A 220 15.42 -3.71 7.80
N LYS A 221 16.54 -3.98 8.46
CA LYS A 221 17.49 -5.00 8.01
C LYS A 221 17.14 -6.42 8.41
N HIS A 222 16.38 -6.62 9.49
CA HIS A 222 16.33 -7.92 10.17
C HIS A 222 14.93 -8.45 10.49
N ALA A 223 13.86 -7.65 10.32
CA ALA A 223 12.54 -8.03 10.82
C ALA A 223 11.58 -8.60 9.74
N GLY A 224 11.69 -8.19 8.49
CA GLY A 224 10.76 -8.58 7.43
C GLY A 224 11.19 -9.81 6.63
N LEU A 225 10.23 -10.45 5.95
CA LEU A 225 10.47 -11.55 5.01
C LEU A 225 10.39 -11.07 3.56
N PRO A 226 11.06 -11.76 2.61
CA PRO A 226 10.91 -11.49 1.18
C PRO A 226 9.45 -11.63 0.73
N TRP A 227 8.96 -10.67 -0.07
CA TRP A 227 7.59 -10.70 -0.58
C TRP A 227 7.31 -11.91 -1.48
N GLU A 228 8.32 -12.43 -2.14
CA GLU A 228 8.25 -13.61 -3.02
C GLU A 228 7.76 -14.85 -2.27
N LEU A 229 8.12 -14.99 -1.00
CA LEU A 229 7.64 -16.08 -0.15
C LEU A 229 6.16 -15.93 0.20
N GLY A 230 5.72 -14.69 0.46
CA GLY A 230 4.32 -14.38 0.77
C GLY A 230 3.40 -14.66 -0.41
N ILE A 231 3.74 -14.18 -1.60
CA ILE A 231 2.95 -14.41 -2.82
C ILE A 231 2.88 -15.90 -3.15
N ARG A 232 3.98 -16.64 -3.07
CA ARG A 232 3.97 -18.08 -3.34
C ARG A 232 3.05 -18.86 -2.37
N SER A 233 2.98 -18.43 -1.12
CA SER A 233 2.05 -19.01 -0.14
C SER A 233 0.59 -18.75 -0.50
N GLU A 234 0.29 -17.55 -0.99
CA GLU A 234 -1.04 -17.11 -1.39
C GLU A 234 -1.52 -17.80 -2.67
N GLU A 235 -0.73 -17.85 -3.74
CA GLU A 235 -1.06 -18.52 -5.00
C GLU A 235 -1.49 -19.99 -4.81
N ARG A 236 -0.89 -20.71 -3.88
CA ARG A 236 -1.21 -22.09 -3.58
C ARG A 236 -2.60 -22.28 -2.95
N ARG A 237 -3.11 -21.27 -2.23
CA ARG A 237 -4.37 -21.38 -1.48
C ARG A 237 -5.52 -20.64 -2.15
N VAL A 238 -5.32 -19.43 -2.64
CA VAL A 238 -6.34 -18.66 -3.35
C VAL A 238 -6.63 -19.27 -4.72
N GLY A 239 -5.61 -19.72 -5.46
CA GLY A 239 -5.78 -20.38 -6.75
C GLY A 239 -6.55 -21.70 -6.70
N LYS A 240 -6.58 -22.38 -5.56
CA LYS A 240 -7.41 -23.58 -5.35
C LYS A 240 -8.86 -23.28 -4.96
N GLY A 241 -9.12 -22.13 -4.35
CA GLY A 241 -10.45 -21.72 -3.88
C GLY A 241 -11.23 -20.80 -4.81
N CYS A 242 -10.56 -20.12 -5.74
CA CYS A 242 -11.15 -19.07 -6.60
C CYS A 242 -11.17 -19.40 -8.09
N ARG A 243 -11.04 -20.67 -8.50
CA ARG A 243 -11.10 -21.06 -9.94
C ARG A 243 -12.39 -20.67 -10.67
N SER A 244 -13.40 -20.14 -9.99
CA SER A 244 -14.70 -19.81 -10.60
C SER A 244 -14.94 -18.32 -10.90
N ARG A 245 -13.96 -17.41 -10.70
CA ARG A 245 -14.19 -15.95 -10.88
C ARG A 245 -13.12 -15.18 -11.65
N TRP A 246 -12.17 -15.87 -12.29
CA TRP A 246 -11.16 -15.23 -13.14
C TRP A 246 -11.21 -15.81 -14.57
N SER A 247 -12.38 -15.77 -15.18
CA SER A 247 -12.58 -15.95 -16.62
C SER A 247 -13.24 -14.71 -17.18
#